data_b2205c1610f32017056adf0e8293117c
#
_entry.id   b2205c1610f32017056adf0e8293117c
#
_cell.length_a   1.000
_cell.length_b   1.000
_cell.length_c   1.000
_cell.angle_alpha   90.00
_cell.angle_beta   90.00
_cell.angle_gamma   90.00
#
_symmetry.space_group_name_H-M   'P 1'
#
loop_
_entity.id
_entity.type
_entity.pdbx_description
1 polymer ?
#
loop_
_entity_poly.entity_id
_entity_poly.type
_entity_poly.pdbx_seq_one_letter_code
_entity_poly.pdbx_strand_id
1 'polypeptide(L)'
;MRTKINALLAILLIFVTTVSCDNYLDLRPQDGIVREEFWKTKEDIQAAVIGMYSSLLKSPPGVTVPTGGTDYTMPEYLFMFGEIRGDMVSPGTYVTTDQRDITTSNILSSNDITSWHVFYRVINYCNTIIDLAPAVIDKDPTLTQKQLNNYLSEALAVRAYLYFTLARTFKDVPLKLTATLSDKDNFQLPTSTQSDVLAQVAKDLALAEGYAVTSYGNTASDKGRITVYTINTMQTDVYLWMEKYPEALAAATKVTESGKFSLIQASSNWFTRVFAQGNSSEGIFELQYTTANLNPFYDMLFQRPEFTAAPNVFEGVFGIDYVNSANQDIRSDRCSLVAGTNEIYKFTGLNTDERKALSECDTHWFVYRYSDVLLLKAEALAELGRGAEAVPIIEEIRAKRNAINATSQSVDPANKAQVIDYILAERAREFAFEGKRWFDVLRNAKRNNYERLDILLNMAVTNAPADQQQSILAKLRDPNSHYLPINVYDLYTNKALVQNPFYK
;
A
#
# COMPACT_ATOMS: atom_id res chain seq x y z
N MET A 1 -50.73 42.36 -54.33
CA MET A 1 -51.11 41.87 -52.99
C MET A 1 -50.61 40.45 -52.71
N ARG A 2 -50.76 39.45 -53.63
CA ARG A 2 -50.31 38.05 -53.46
C ARG A 2 -48.81 37.89 -53.22
N THR A 3 -47.95 38.67 -53.86
CA THR A 3 -46.47 38.59 -53.70
C THR A 3 -45.99 39.05 -52.30
N LYS A 4 -46.65 40.02 -51.71
CA LYS A 4 -46.32 40.49 -50.34
C LYS A 4 -46.77 39.50 -49.26
N ILE A 5 -47.85 38.77 -49.51
CA ILE A 5 -48.34 37.70 -48.60
C ILE A 5 -47.40 36.49 -48.62
N ASN A 6 -46.92 36.11 -49.83
CA ASN A 6 -45.97 34.99 -49.97
C ASN A 6 -44.58 35.30 -49.34
N ALA A 7 -44.13 36.56 -49.42
CA ALA A 7 -42.88 37.00 -48.74
C ALA A 7 -43.06 37.01 -47.21
N LEU A 8 -44.20 37.40 -46.68
CA LEU A 8 -44.49 37.38 -45.26
C LEU A 8 -44.57 35.92 -44.71
N LEU A 9 -45.20 35.03 -45.49
CA LEU A 9 -45.26 33.58 -45.14
C LEU A 9 -43.88 32.92 -45.20
N ALA A 10 -43.01 33.29 -46.15
CA ALA A 10 -41.64 32.77 -46.22
C ALA A 10 -40.77 33.26 -45.03
N ILE A 11 -40.93 34.50 -44.60
CA ILE A 11 -40.24 35.08 -43.43
C ILE A 11 -40.75 34.40 -42.14
N LEU A 12 -42.05 34.17 -42.03
CA LEU A 12 -42.63 33.47 -40.89
C LEU A 12 -42.14 32.01 -40.79
N LEU A 13 -41.98 31.33 -41.94
CA LEU A 13 -41.48 29.96 -42.01
C LEU A 13 -40.01 29.87 -41.59
N ILE A 14 -39.21 30.87 -41.95
CA ILE A 14 -37.78 30.96 -41.54
C ILE A 14 -37.68 31.20 -40.01
N PHE A 15 -38.55 31.98 -39.43
CA PHE A 15 -38.55 32.26 -37.96
C PHE A 15 -38.94 31.01 -37.13
N VAL A 16 -39.78 30.11 -37.67
CA VAL A 16 -40.19 28.88 -36.98
C VAL A 16 -39.09 27.83 -36.99
N THR A 17 -38.15 27.88 -37.95
CA THR A 17 -37.04 26.91 -38.05
C THR A 17 -35.80 27.26 -37.21
N THR A 18 -35.77 28.48 -36.58
CA THR A 18 -34.64 28.90 -35.74
C THR A 18 -34.83 28.62 -34.25
N VAL A 19 -35.96 28.05 -33.82
CA VAL A 19 -36.11 27.58 -32.43
C VAL A 19 -35.40 26.21 -32.33
N SER A 20 -34.09 26.28 -32.18
CA SER A 20 -33.28 25.11 -31.82
C SER A 20 -33.61 24.76 -30.37
N CYS A 21 -34.13 23.55 -30.14
CA CYS A 21 -34.24 23.00 -28.79
C CYS A 21 -32.84 22.62 -28.32
N ASP A 22 -32.12 23.51 -27.65
CA ASP A 22 -30.82 23.22 -27.03
C ASP A 22 -30.88 22.00 -26.09
N ASN A 23 -32.02 21.74 -25.46
CA ASN A 23 -32.18 20.59 -24.56
C ASN A 23 -32.33 19.22 -25.24
N TYR A 24 -32.48 19.15 -26.58
CA TYR A 24 -32.61 17.86 -27.28
C TYR A 24 -31.28 17.23 -27.64
N LEU A 25 -30.18 18.00 -27.56
CA LEU A 25 -28.80 17.52 -27.81
C LEU A 25 -28.05 17.21 -26.52
N ASP A 26 -28.60 17.53 -25.36
CA ASP A 26 -28.10 17.08 -24.05
C ASP A 26 -28.53 15.63 -23.81
N LEU A 27 -27.87 14.69 -24.50
CA LEU A 27 -28.00 13.26 -24.26
C LEU A 27 -27.38 12.95 -22.89
N ARG A 28 -28.18 13.09 -21.84
CA ARG A 28 -27.80 12.58 -20.54
C ARG A 28 -27.78 11.05 -20.60
N PRO A 29 -26.70 10.39 -20.11
CA PRO A 29 -26.68 8.94 -20.00
C PRO A 29 -27.91 8.48 -19.21
N GLN A 30 -28.75 7.62 -19.79
CA GLN A 30 -29.97 7.13 -19.10
C GLN A 30 -29.61 6.18 -17.95
N ASP A 31 -28.38 5.63 -17.93
CA ASP A 31 -27.90 4.63 -16.98
C ASP A 31 -26.79 5.16 -16.06
N GLY A 32 -26.56 6.47 -15.98
CA GLY A 32 -25.51 7.06 -15.17
C GLY A 32 -25.96 8.33 -14.43
N ILE A 33 -25.56 8.46 -13.16
CA ILE A 33 -25.74 9.70 -12.40
C ILE A 33 -24.73 10.74 -12.95
N VAL A 34 -25.24 11.86 -13.48
CA VAL A 34 -24.38 12.96 -13.89
C VAL A 34 -23.73 13.59 -12.66
N ARG A 35 -22.47 13.98 -12.79
CA ARG A 35 -21.64 14.46 -11.68
C ARG A 35 -22.30 15.60 -10.88
N GLU A 36 -22.95 16.56 -11.57
CA GLU A 36 -23.65 17.70 -10.98
C GLU A 36 -24.82 17.27 -10.11
N GLU A 37 -25.36 16.08 -10.32
CA GLU A 37 -26.48 15.51 -9.58
C GLU A 37 -26.03 14.58 -8.43
N PHE A 38 -24.78 14.13 -8.43
CA PHE A 38 -24.25 13.19 -7.43
C PHE A 38 -23.97 13.89 -6.09
N TRP A 39 -23.31 15.07 -6.07
CA TRP A 39 -22.83 15.69 -4.84
C TRP A 39 -23.90 16.58 -4.19
N LYS A 40 -24.90 15.97 -3.53
CA LYS A 40 -26.05 16.67 -2.92
C LYS A 40 -26.23 16.37 -1.45
N THR A 41 -25.92 15.15 -0.99
CA THR A 41 -26.22 14.67 0.36
C THR A 41 -24.97 14.06 1.02
N LYS A 42 -25.01 13.87 2.33
CA LYS A 42 -23.94 13.17 3.08
C LYS A 42 -23.84 11.70 2.66
N GLU A 43 -24.94 11.08 2.22
CA GLU A 43 -24.98 9.72 1.71
C GLU A 43 -24.18 9.59 0.40
N ASP A 44 -24.20 10.63 -0.45
CA ASP A 44 -23.40 10.69 -1.67
C ASP A 44 -21.89 10.73 -1.34
N ILE A 45 -21.50 11.55 -0.34
CA ILE A 45 -20.11 11.57 0.13
C ILE A 45 -19.72 10.19 0.70
N GLN A 46 -20.59 9.59 1.51
CA GLN A 46 -20.35 8.26 2.07
C GLN A 46 -20.19 7.22 0.96
N ALA A 47 -21.03 7.25 -0.07
CA ALA A 47 -20.92 6.34 -1.21
C ALA A 47 -19.60 6.52 -1.97
N ALA A 48 -19.14 7.78 -2.17
CA ALA A 48 -17.85 8.06 -2.79
C ALA A 48 -16.69 7.53 -1.94
N VAL A 49 -16.73 7.69 -0.61
CA VAL A 49 -15.71 7.15 0.31
C VAL A 49 -15.71 5.61 0.28
N ILE A 50 -16.88 4.96 0.27
CA ILE A 50 -16.97 3.50 0.12
C ILE A 50 -16.38 3.07 -1.24
N GLY A 51 -16.69 3.79 -2.32
CA GLY A 51 -16.13 3.55 -3.64
C GLY A 51 -14.59 3.66 -3.67
N MET A 52 -14.03 4.64 -2.98
CA MET A 52 -12.59 4.80 -2.80
C MET A 52 -11.97 3.55 -2.13
N TYR A 53 -12.52 3.09 -0.99
CA TYR A 53 -12.03 1.87 -0.32
C TYR A 53 -12.20 0.61 -1.18
N SER A 54 -13.35 0.48 -1.86
CA SER A 54 -13.59 -0.67 -2.76
C SER A 54 -12.56 -0.73 -3.88
N SER A 55 -12.13 0.42 -4.40
CA SER A 55 -11.11 0.50 -5.47
C SER A 55 -9.69 0.16 -5.00
N LEU A 56 -9.44 0.12 -3.67
CA LEU A 56 -8.20 -0.45 -3.11
C LEU A 56 -8.17 -1.98 -3.18
N LEU A 57 -9.33 -2.64 -3.27
CA LEU A 57 -9.42 -4.10 -3.27
C LEU A 57 -9.41 -4.69 -4.68
N LYS A 58 -10.06 -4.02 -5.63
CA LYS A 58 -10.13 -4.46 -7.03
C LYS A 58 -10.48 -3.31 -7.97
N SER A 59 -10.17 -3.52 -9.25
CA SER A 59 -10.59 -2.60 -10.31
C SER A 59 -12.12 -2.58 -10.45
N PRO A 60 -12.73 -1.42 -10.68
CA PRO A 60 -14.15 -1.34 -11.02
C PRO A 60 -14.47 -2.14 -12.29
N PRO A 61 -15.69 -2.70 -12.41
CA PRO A 61 -16.11 -3.40 -13.62
C PRO A 61 -15.96 -2.53 -14.88
N GLY A 62 -15.48 -3.12 -15.97
CA GLY A 62 -15.32 -2.44 -17.26
C GLY A 62 -14.07 -1.58 -17.40
N VAL A 63 -13.23 -1.50 -16.37
CA VAL A 63 -11.91 -0.86 -16.48
C VAL A 63 -10.95 -1.82 -17.16
N THR A 64 -10.28 -1.36 -18.22
CA THR A 64 -9.22 -2.09 -18.91
C THR A 64 -7.86 -1.60 -18.47
N VAL A 65 -6.88 -2.50 -18.45
CA VAL A 65 -5.48 -2.15 -18.20
C VAL A 65 -4.96 -1.38 -19.42
N PRO A 66 -4.42 -0.17 -19.25
CA PRO A 66 -3.98 0.66 -20.37
C PRO A 66 -2.89 -0.02 -21.23
N THR A 67 -2.02 -0.81 -20.62
CA THR A 67 -0.95 -1.56 -21.31
C THR A 67 -1.44 -2.83 -22.01
N GLY A 68 -2.68 -3.28 -21.74
CA GLY A 68 -3.19 -4.57 -22.16
C GLY A 68 -2.64 -5.77 -21.39
N GLY A 69 -1.85 -5.50 -20.32
CA GLY A 69 -1.24 -6.50 -19.45
C GLY A 69 -2.19 -7.03 -18.37
N THR A 70 -1.62 -7.63 -17.33
CA THR A 70 -2.38 -8.20 -16.20
C THR A 70 -2.98 -7.09 -15.33
N ASP A 71 -4.27 -7.20 -14.99
CA ASP A 71 -4.95 -6.29 -14.06
C ASP A 71 -4.70 -6.74 -12.62
N TYR A 72 -3.51 -6.45 -12.10
CA TYR A 72 -3.20 -6.69 -10.69
C TYR A 72 -4.00 -5.75 -9.79
N THR A 73 -4.47 -6.27 -8.67
CA THR A 73 -5.10 -5.49 -7.62
C THR A 73 -4.08 -4.70 -6.82
N MET A 74 -4.52 -3.69 -6.05
CA MET A 74 -3.61 -2.93 -5.19
C MET A 74 -2.84 -3.81 -4.19
N PRO A 75 -3.44 -4.79 -3.47
CA PRO A 75 -2.71 -5.68 -2.58
C PRO A 75 -1.65 -6.53 -3.28
N GLU A 76 -1.88 -6.97 -4.52
CA GLU A 76 -0.87 -7.68 -5.31
C GLU A 76 0.32 -6.77 -5.65
N TYR A 77 0.06 -5.51 -6.05
CA TYR A 77 1.13 -4.53 -6.22
C TYR A 77 1.90 -4.27 -4.92
N LEU A 78 1.20 -4.11 -3.79
CA LEU A 78 1.85 -3.89 -2.50
C LEU A 78 2.73 -5.07 -2.09
N PHE A 79 2.29 -6.31 -2.33
CA PHE A 79 3.09 -7.51 -2.14
C PHE A 79 4.33 -7.47 -3.06
N MET A 80 4.15 -7.32 -4.37
CA MET A 80 5.24 -7.35 -5.33
C MET A 80 6.26 -6.24 -5.08
N PHE A 81 5.83 -5.01 -4.84
CA PHE A 81 6.74 -3.89 -4.59
C PHE A 81 7.60 -4.07 -3.34
N GLY A 82 7.04 -4.71 -2.31
CA GLY A 82 7.70 -4.86 -1.03
C GLY A 82 8.42 -6.18 -0.79
N GLU A 83 8.15 -7.24 -1.59
CA GLU A 83 8.73 -8.57 -1.34
C GLU A 83 9.64 -9.06 -2.46
N ILE A 84 9.25 -8.95 -3.73
CA ILE A 84 9.89 -9.73 -4.80
C ILE A 84 11.32 -9.30 -5.18
N ARG A 85 11.77 -8.15 -4.67
CA ARG A 85 13.16 -7.69 -4.76
C ARG A 85 13.96 -8.02 -3.49
N GLY A 86 13.31 -8.58 -2.47
CA GLY A 86 13.91 -8.97 -1.20
C GLY A 86 14.44 -10.40 -1.19
N ASP A 87 14.71 -10.88 0.01
CA ASP A 87 15.31 -12.21 0.28
C ASP A 87 14.29 -13.21 0.84
N MET A 88 13.00 -12.86 0.92
CA MET A 88 11.99 -13.70 1.55
C MET A 88 11.21 -14.58 0.57
N VAL A 89 11.17 -14.22 -0.71
CA VAL A 89 10.41 -14.95 -1.73
C VAL A 89 11.31 -15.45 -2.86
N SER A 90 10.88 -16.52 -3.51
CA SER A 90 11.46 -17.06 -4.74
C SER A 90 10.38 -17.19 -5.82
N PRO A 91 10.76 -17.12 -7.11
CA PRO A 91 9.87 -17.42 -8.22
C PRO A 91 9.22 -18.80 -8.09
N GLY A 92 7.90 -18.87 -8.17
CA GLY A 92 7.14 -20.11 -8.23
C GLY A 92 7.02 -20.68 -9.65
N THR A 93 6.22 -21.74 -9.79
CA THR A 93 6.02 -22.43 -11.08
C THR A 93 5.32 -21.54 -12.11
N TYR A 94 4.43 -20.69 -11.68
CA TYR A 94 3.62 -19.83 -12.56
C TYR A 94 4.08 -18.37 -12.62
N VAL A 95 5.31 -18.11 -12.14
CA VAL A 95 5.90 -16.76 -12.21
C VAL A 95 5.96 -16.27 -13.65
N THR A 96 5.48 -15.06 -13.89
CA THR A 96 5.55 -14.40 -15.21
C THR A 96 6.97 -13.93 -15.53
N THR A 97 7.25 -13.62 -16.79
CA THR A 97 8.54 -13.01 -17.18
C THR A 97 8.76 -11.69 -16.46
N ASP A 98 7.75 -10.83 -16.39
CA ASP A 98 7.83 -9.52 -15.74
C ASP A 98 8.15 -9.62 -14.25
N GLN A 99 7.52 -10.55 -13.54
CA GLN A 99 7.82 -10.83 -12.14
C GLN A 99 9.24 -11.35 -11.95
N ARG A 100 9.69 -12.27 -12.81
CA ARG A 100 11.05 -12.82 -12.78
C ARG A 100 12.12 -11.74 -13.04
N ASP A 101 11.84 -10.85 -13.99
CA ASP A 101 12.75 -9.74 -14.33
C ASP A 101 12.95 -8.79 -13.13
N ILE A 102 11.90 -8.57 -12.33
CA ILE A 102 12.02 -7.78 -11.10
C ILE A 102 12.87 -8.52 -10.06
N THR A 103 12.66 -9.83 -9.84
CA THR A 103 13.43 -10.61 -8.85
C THR A 103 14.92 -10.65 -9.18
N THR A 104 15.27 -10.57 -10.44
CA THR A 104 16.67 -10.61 -10.93
C THR A 104 17.25 -9.23 -11.22
N SER A 105 16.54 -8.16 -10.84
CA SER A 105 16.92 -6.78 -11.14
C SER A 105 17.20 -6.52 -12.62
N ASN A 106 16.49 -7.21 -13.53
CA ASN A 106 16.59 -7.04 -14.97
C ASN A 106 15.36 -6.30 -15.53
N ILE A 107 14.96 -5.24 -14.86
CA ILE A 107 13.69 -4.56 -15.05
C ILE A 107 13.73 -3.68 -16.29
N LEU A 108 12.79 -3.87 -17.20
CA LEU A 108 12.59 -3.02 -18.37
C LEU A 108 11.44 -2.03 -18.13
N SER A 109 11.45 -0.90 -18.85
CA SER A 109 10.34 0.06 -18.81
C SER A 109 9.04 -0.47 -19.44
N SER A 110 9.10 -1.56 -20.18
CA SER A 110 7.93 -2.28 -20.72
C SER A 110 7.32 -3.28 -19.74
N ASN A 111 7.92 -3.50 -18.57
CA ASN A 111 7.41 -4.43 -17.56
C ASN A 111 6.06 -3.93 -17.01
N ASP A 112 5.01 -4.76 -17.08
CA ASP A 112 3.65 -4.39 -16.70
C ASP A 112 3.52 -4.01 -15.22
N ILE A 113 4.35 -4.60 -14.34
CA ILE A 113 4.34 -4.29 -12.89
C ILE A 113 4.81 -2.85 -12.61
N THR A 114 5.48 -2.20 -13.57
CA THR A 114 5.89 -0.80 -13.45
C THR A 114 4.76 0.20 -13.75
N SER A 115 3.58 -0.27 -14.14
CA SER A 115 2.41 0.58 -14.36
C SER A 115 1.81 1.06 -13.04
N TRP A 116 1.56 2.35 -12.95
CA TRP A 116 1.01 2.99 -11.75
C TRP A 116 -0.47 3.39 -11.88
N HIS A 117 -1.15 2.97 -12.94
CA HIS A 117 -2.53 3.35 -13.25
C HIS A 117 -3.53 3.06 -12.11
N VAL A 118 -3.36 1.94 -11.40
CA VAL A 118 -4.21 1.56 -10.26
C VAL A 118 -4.10 2.61 -9.15
N PHE A 119 -2.88 3.08 -8.86
CA PHE A 119 -2.62 4.08 -7.83
C PHE A 119 -3.24 5.43 -8.19
N TYR A 120 -3.01 5.94 -9.40
CA TYR A 120 -3.55 7.22 -9.83
C TYR A 120 -5.07 7.21 -9.98
N ARG A 121 -5.67 6.07 -10.31
CA ARG A 121 -7.13 5.91 -10.28
C ARG A 121 -7.70 6.17 -8.89
N VAL A 122 -7.14 5.54 -7.84
CA VAL A 122 -7.61 5.74 -6.46
C VAL A 122 -7.26 7.14 -5.97
N ILE A 123 -6.10 7.69 -6.33
CA ILE A 123 -5.74 9.09 -6.06
C ILE A 123 -6.79 10.04 -6.65
N ASN A 124 -7.30 9.77 -7.85
CA ASN A 124 -8.35 10.59 -8.42
C ASN A 124 -9.67 10.50 -7.64
N TYR A 125 -10.05 9.34 -7.11
CA TYR A 125 -11.19 9.23 -6.19
C TYR A 125 -10.98 10.05 -4.92
N CYS A 126 -9.78 9.99 -4.34
CA CYS A 126 -9.43 10.84 -3.19
C CYS A 126 -9.56 12.32 -3.53
N ASN A 127 -8.97 12.76 -4.64
CA ASN A 127 -9.04 14.14 -5.10
C ASN A 127 -10.49 14.59 -5.33
N THR A 128 -11.32 13.73 -5.93
CA THR A 128 -12.74 14.02 -6.18
C THR A 128 -13.51 14.26 -4.88
N ILE A 129 -13.24 13.44 -3.85
CA ILE A 129 -13.85 13.64 -2.52
C ILE A 129 -13.35 14.95 -1.90
N ILE A 130 -12.05 15.21 -1.94
CA ILE A 130 -11.42 16.40 -1.35
C ILE A 130 -11.96 17.69 -2.00
N ASP A 131 -12.11 17.68 -3.33
CA ASP A 131 -12.51 18.88 -4.08
C ASP A 131 -14.02 19.13 -4.04
N LEU A 132 -14.86 18.07 -4.06
CA LEU A 132 -16.30 18.21 -4.28
C LEU A 132 -17.15 18.03 -3.01
N ALA A 133 -16.71 17.22 -2.03
CA ALA A 133 -17.48 17.02 -0.80
C ALA A 133 -17.71 18.30 0.02
N PRO A 134 -16.77 19.27 0.10
CA PRO A 134 -17.00 20.49 0.87
C PRO A 134 -18.25 21.29 0.47
N ALA A 135 -18.60 21.33 -0.83
CA ALA A 135 -19.76 22.05 -1.32
C ALA A 135 -21.12 21.41 -0.94
N VAL A 136 -21.10 20.19 -0.40
CA VAL A 136 -22.34 19.50 0.03
C VAL A 136 -22.87 20.07 1.34
N ILE A 137 -22.00 20.68 2.17
CA ILE A 137 -22.44 21.26 3.46
C ILE A 137 -23.52 22.33 3.30
N ASP A 138 -23.48 23.08 2.20
CA ASP A 138 -24.45 24.12 1.89
C ASP A 138 -25.75 23.55 1.28
N LYS A 139 -25.75 22.30 0.86
CA LYS A 139 -26.87 21.61 0.19
C LYS A 139 -27.64 20.69 1.13
N ASP A 140 -26.92 20.05 2.07
CA ASP A 140 -27.49 19.09 3.02
C ASP A 140 -27.38 19.62 4.46
N PRO A 141 -28.48 20.15 5.03
CA PRO A 141 -28.50 20.68 6.40
C PRO A 141 -28.30 19.58 7.47
N THR A 142 -28.35 18.30 7.10
CA THR A 142 -28.10 17.19 8.03
C THR A 142 -26.62 16.79 8.09
N LEU A 143 -25.77 17.27 7.16
CA LEU A 143 -24.33 17.08 7.16
C LEU A 143 -23.67 18.05 8.15
N THR A 144 -23.04 17.52 9.18
CA THR A 144 -22.26 18.34 10.11
C THR A 144 -20.83 18.55 9.62
N GLN A 145 -20.20 19.67 10.00
CA GLN A 145 -18.78 19.92 9.69
C GLN A 145 -17.86 18.80 10.20
N LYS A 146 -18.17 18.21 11.36
CA LYS A 146 -17.42 17.09 11.92
C LYS A 146 -17.50 15.84 11.04
N GLN A 147 -18.66 15.53 10.48
CA GLN A 147 -18.82 14.40 9.55
C GLN A 147 -18.10 14.66 8.24
N LEU A 148 -18.21 15.87 7.68
CA LEU A 148 -17.47 16.26 6.48
C LEU A 148 -15.96 16.14 6.70
N ASN A 149 -15.44 16.69 7.80
CA ASN A 149 -14.02 16.60 8.15
C ASN A 149 -13.55 15.15 8.24
N ASN A 150 -14.35 14.24 8.82
CA ASN A 150 -13.99 12.84 8.88
C ASN A 150 -13.88 12.21 7.49
N TYR A 151 -14.81 12.46 6.56
CA TYR A 151 -14.71 11.98 5.18
C TYR A 151 -13.47 12.54 4.45
N LEU A 152 -13.17 13.82 4.67
CA LEU A 152 -11.95 14.44 4.12
C LEU A 152 -10.68 13.82 4.70
N SER A 153 -10.67 13.50 6.00
CA SER A 153 -9.56 12.80 6.66
C SER A 153 -9.26 11.46 5.98
N GLU A 154 -10.28 10.67 5.68
CA GLU A 154 -10.13 9.38 5.02
C GLU A 154 -9.52 9.54 3.62
N ALA A 155 -10.05 10.47 2.81
CA ALA A 155 -9.53 10.72 1.46
C ALA A 155 -8.09 11.27 1.46
N LEU A 156 -7.76 12.20 2.37
CA LEU A 156 -6.41 12.74 2.53
C LEU A 156 -5.41 11.66 2.94
N ALA A 157 -5.76 10.81 3.92
CA ALA A 157 -4.87 9.78 4.41
C ALA A 157 -4.66 8.65 3.38
N VAL A 158 -5.70 8.24 2.64
CA VAL A 158 -5.56 7.27 1.55
C VAL A 158 -4.68 7.85 0.43
N ARG A 159 -4.90 9.11 0.03
CA ARG A 159 -4.04 9.79 -0.96
C ARG A 159 -2.58 9.83 -0.51
N ALA A 160 -2.35 10.18 0.75
CA ALA A 160 -1.02 10.20 1.35
C ALA A 160 -0.35 8.83 1.32
N TYR A 161 -1.06 7.76 1.69
CA TYR A 161 -0.55 6.39 1.63
C TYR A 161 -0.15 5.97 0.22
N LEU A 162 -0.96 6.31 -0.79
CA LEU A 162 -0.68 5.97 -2.18
C LEU A 162 0.51 6.74 -2.71
N TYR A 163 0.62 8.05 -2.45
CA TYR A 163 1.80 8.83 -2.83
C TYR A 163 3.06 8.39 -2.09
N PHE A 164 2.96 8.01 -0.82
CA PHE A 164 4.09 7.42 -0.09
C PHE A 164 4.55 6.11 -0.75
N THR A 165 3.62 5.25 -1.12
CA THR A 165 3.93 3.99 -1.83
C THR A 165 4.58 4.28 -3.19
N LEU A 166 4.05 5.20 -3.98
CA LEU A 166 4.63 5.60 -5.25
C LEU A 166 6.03 6.20 -5.08
N ALA A 167 6.22 7.11 -4.11
CA ALA A 167 7.50 7.76 -3.87
C ALA A 167 8.59 6.77 -3.46
N ARG A 168 8.29 5.78 -2.61
CA ARG A 168 9.29 4.76 -2.22
C ARG A 168 9.52 3.67 -3.28
N THR A 169 8.61 3.54 -4.26
CA THR A 169 8.73 2.57 -5.35
C THR A 169 9.37 3.15 -6.60
N PHE A 170 8.99 4.37 -7.02
CA PHE A 170 9.40 5.01 -8.27
C PHE A 170 10.29 6.24 -8.08
N LYS A 171 10.47 6.73 -6.86
CA LYS A 171 11.19 7.96 -6.49
C LYS A 171 10.42 9.22 -6.89
N ASP A 172 10.57 9.67 -8.12
CA ASP A 172 9.97 10.91 -8.64
C ASP A 172 8.70 10.56 -9.44
N VAL A 173 7.56 11.14 -9.06
CA VAL A 173 6.25 10.82 -9.65
C VAL A 173 5.40 12.08 -9.87
N PRO A 174 4.47 12.09 -10.80
CA PRO A 174 3.56 13.23 -10.97
C PRO A 174 2.72 13.49 -9.71
N LEU A 175 2.72 14.72 -9.22
CA LEU A 175 1.93 15.12 -8.05
C LEU A 175 0.61 15.78 -8.51
N LYS A 176 -0.43 14.99 -8.70
CA LYS A 176 -1.77 15.43 -9.05
C LYS A 176 -2.64 15.56 -7.80
N LEU A 177 -2.98 16.78 -7.41
CA LEU A 177 -3.71 17.08 -6.16
C LEU A 177 -5.15 17.52 -6.38
N THR A 178 -5.58 17.66 -7.61
CA THR A 178 -6.95 18.04 -7.99
C THR A 178 -7.63 16.91 -8.75
N ALA A 179 -8.93 16.82 -8.63
CA ALA A 179 -9.73 15.85 -9.36
C ALA A 179 -9.55 16.00 -10.88
N THR A 180 -9.51 14.90 -11.59
CA THR A 180 -9.68 14.87 -13.05
C THR A 180 -11.17 14.68 -13.33
N LEU A 181 -11.78 15.71 -13.88
CA LEU A 181 -13.23 15.79 -14.01
C LEU A 181 -13.70 15.78 -15.47
N SER A 182 -12.77 15.94 -16.40
CA SER A 182 -13.06 16.09 -17.83
C SER A 182 -11.86 15.62 -18.66
N ASP A 183 -12.11 15.24 -19.91
CA ASP A 183 -11.11 14.97 -20.93
C ASP A 183 -10.31 16.21 -21.37
N LYS A 184 -10.76 17.41 -20.96
CA LYS A 184 -10.07 18.68 -21.19
C LYS A 184 -9.04 19.03 -20.11
N ASP A 185 -8.97 18.24 -19.03
CA ASP A 185 -7.99 18.46 -17.97
C ASP A 185 -6.56 18.23 -18.47
N ASN A 186 -5.60 18.88 -17.84
CA ASN A 186 -4.20 18.69 -18.21
C ASN A 186 -3.68 17.34 -17.71
N PHE A 187 -3.36 16.45 -18.64
CA PHE A 187 -2.76 15.13 -18.37
C PHE A 187 -1.22 15.15 -18.53
N GLN A 188 -0.62 16.25 -19.04
CA GLN A 188 0.82 16.38 -19.25
C GLN A 188 1.49 16.97 -18.01
N LEU A 189 1.50 16.20 -16.90
CA LEU A 189 2.14 16.62 -15.66
C LEU A 189 3.57 16.07 -15.59
N PRO A 190 4.58 16.90 -15.28
CA PRO A 190 5.94 16.43 -15.05
C PRO A 190 6.00 15.65 -13.72
N THR A 191 7.07 14.88 -13.53
CA THR A 191 7.41 14.31 -12.23
C THR A 191 7.77 15.42 -11.24
N SER A 192 7.29 15.27 -10.00
CA SER A 192 7.78 16.01 -8.83
C SER A 192 8.87 15.19 -8.15
N THR A 193 9.80 15.85 -7.48
CA THR A 193 10.86 15.14 -6.75
C THR A 193 10.29 14.28 -5.61
N GLN A 194 10.97 13.20 -5.23
CA GLN A 194 10.58 12.40 -4.07
C GLN A 194 10.41 13.27 -2.81
N SER A 195 11.27 14.27 -2.62
CA SER A 195 11.19 15.21 -1.49
C SER A 195 9.89 16.01 -1.50
N ASP A 196 9.47 16.52 -2.66
CA ASP A 196 8.24 17.31 -2.79
C ASP A 196 7.00 16.43 -2.56
N VAL A 197 7.02 15.19 -3.09
CA VAL A 197 5.95 14.22 -2.87
C VAL A 197 5.85 13.88 -1.38
N LEU A 198 6.95 13.58 -0.70
CA LEU A 198 6.96 13.28 0.73
C LEU A 198 6.54 14.47 1.60
N ALA A 199 6.89 15.70 1.19
CA ALA A 199 6.42 16.91 1.86
C ALA A 199 4.88 17.05 1.75
N GLN A 200 4.32 16.77 0.58
CA GLN A 200 2.85 16.75 0.41
C GLN A 200 2.19 15.62 1.20
N VAL A 201 2.79 14.43 1.23
CA VAL A 201 2.31 13.31 2.06
C VAL A 201 2.23 13.72 3.54
N ALA A 202 3.30 14.32 4.06
CA ALA A 202 3.32 14.79 5.45
C ALA A 202 2.26 15.87 5.72
N LYS A 203 2.03 16.77 4.76
CA LYS A 203 0.99 17.81 4.83
C LYS A 203 -0.43 17.21 4.83
N ASP A 204 -0.70 16.25 3.94
CA ASP A 204 -2.00 15.56 3.90
C ASP A 204 -2.27 14.81 5.21
N LEU A 205 -1.27 14.10 5.75
CA LEU A 205 -1.40 13.39 7.03
C LEU A 205 -1.61 14.33 8.22
N ALA A 206 -0.92 15.47 8.26
CA ALA A 206 -1.11 16.45 9.31
C ALA A 206 -2.53 17.05 9.31
N LEU A 207 -3.08 17.34 8.12
CA LEU A 207 -4.46 17.82 7.99
C LEU A 207 -5.46 16.71 8.33
N ALA A 208 -5.24 15.50 7.84
CA ALA A 208 -6.07 14.34 8.11
C ALA A 208 -6.15 14.02 9.61
N GLU A 209 -5.03 14.12 10.35
CA GLU A 209 -4.99 13.88 11.81
C GLU A 209 -5.94 14.79 12.56
N GLY A 210 -5.99 16.09 12.19
CA GLY A 210 -6.88 17.06 12.82
C GLY A 210 -8.38 16.82 12.55
N TYR A 211 -8.70 16.02 11.53
CA TYR A 211 -10.08 15.73 11.10
C TYR A 211 -10.56 14.33 11.49
N ALA A 212 -9.64 13.42 11.80
CA ALA A 212 -9.92 12.00 11.98
C ALA A 212 -10.72 11.68 13.24
N VAL A 213 -11.50 10.61 13.17
CA VAL A 213 -12.13 9.99 14.34
C VAL A 213 -11.18 9.01 15.02
N THR A 214 -11.43 8.78 16.31
CA THR A 214 -10.73 7.72 17.07
C THR A 214 -11.39 6.36 16.92
N SER A 215 -12.67 6.30 16.53
CA SER A 215 -13.44 5.07 16.33
C SER A 215 -14.70 5.35 15.52
N TYR A 216 -15.13 4.37 14.74
CA TYR A 216 -16.42 4.29 14.02
C TYR A 216 -17.48 3.53 14.83
N GLY A 217 -17.18 3.11 16.05
CA GLY A 217 -18.11 2.43 16.95
C GLY A 217 -18.17 0.90 16.83
N ASN A 218 -17.41 0.31 15.91
CA ASN A 218 -17.25 -1.14 15.81
C ASN A 218 -15.86 -1.51 15.27
N THR A 219 -15.37 -2.69 15.66
CA THR A 219 -14.01 -3.14 15.39
C THR A 219 -13.70 -3.26 13.89
N ALA A 220 -14.61 -3.83 13.09
CA ALA A 220 -14.38 -3.99 11.65
C ALA A 220 -14.19 -2.64 10.96
N SER A 221 -15.06 -1.66 11.25
CA SER A 221 -14.90 -0.32 10.70
C SER A 221 -13.64 0.39 11.22
N ASP A 222 -13.26 0.18 12.49
CA ASP A 222 -12.06 0.78 13.07
C ASP A 222 -10.76 0.23 12.44
N LYS A 223 -10.78 -1.01 11.93
CA LYS A 223 -9.65 -1.63 11.25
C LYS A 223 -9.70 -1.48 9.71
N GLY A 224 -10.91 -1.39 9.13
CA GLY A 224 -11.09 -1.28 7.68
C GLY A 224 -11.15 0.16 7.15
N ARG A 225 -11.18 1.15 8.03
CA ARG A 225 -11.25 2.58 7.68
C ARG A 225 -10.16 3.37 8.40
N ILE A 226 -9.84 4.54 7.86
CA ILE A 226 -8.84 5.44 8.44
C ILE A 226 -9.32 6.00 9.77
N THR A 227 -8.54 5.76 10.84
CA THR A 227 -8.69 6.38 12.15
C THR A 227 -7.48 7.27 12.44
N VAL A 228 -7.51 8.06 13.50
CA VAL A 228 -6.35 8.84 13.94
C VAL A 228 -5.12 7.95 14.18
N TYR A 229 -5.33 6.73 14.66
CA TYR A 229 -4.22 5.78 14.92
C TYR A 229 -3.60 5.25 13.63
N THR A 230 -4.41 5.05 12.59
CA THR A 230 -3.92 4.71 11.24
C THR A 230 -3.03 5.83 10.71
N ILE A 231 -3.48 7.09 10.85
CA ILE A 231 -2.72 8.26 10.40
C ILE A 231 -1.42 8.40 11.18
N ASN A 232 -1.43 8.25 12.51
CA ASN A 232 -0.22 8.34 13.32
C ASN A 232 0.78 7.21 12.98
N THR A 233 0.28 6.03 12.60
CA THR A 233 1.13 4.94 12.12
C THR A 233 1.76 5.29 10.75
N MET A 234 0.97 5.82 9.83
CA MET A 234 1.49 6.32 8.54
C MET A 234 2.53 7.42 8.74
N GLN A 235 2.26 8.38 9.63
CA GLN A 235 3.24 9.44 9.98
C GLN A 235 4.54 8.85 10.51
N THR A 236 4.48 7.81 11.34
CA THR A 236 5.67 7.13 11.85
C THR A 236 6.53 6.57 10.71
N ASP A 237 5.93 5.84 9.77
CA ASP A 237 6.63 5.23 8.63
C ASP A 237 7.19 6.31 7.67
N VAL A 238 6.37 7.32 7.35
CA VAL A 238 6.76 8.45 6.48
C VAL A 238 7.91 9.25 7.09
N TYR A 239 7.84 9.60 8.37
CA TYR A 239 8.89 10.36 9.03
C TYR A 239 10.19 9.57 9.15
N LEU A 240 10.14 8.25 9.38
CA LEU A 240 11.33 7.40 9.31
C LEU A 240 11.95 7.39 7.91
N TRP A 241 11.13 7.33 6.85
CA TRP A 241 11.63 7.42 5.48
C TRP A 241 12.27 8.77 5.16
N MET A 242 11.74 9.85 5.77
CA MET A 242 12.27 11.21 5.67
C MET A 242 13.43 11.50 6.62
N GLU A 243 13.88 10.54 7.44
CA GLU A 243 14.92 10.68 8.47
C GLU A 243 14.58 11.71 9.57
N LYS A 244 13.28 11.92 9.80
CA LYS A 244 12.72 12.78 10.85
C LYS A 244 12.40 11.94 12.10
N TYR A 245 13.45 11.51 12.79
CA TYR A 245 13.33 10.54 13.86
C TYR A 245 12.56 11.03 15.10
N PRO A 246 12.71 12.30 15.54
CA PRO A 246 11.91 12.82 16.65
C PRO A 246 10.41 12.82 16.35
N GLU A 247 10.02 13.22 15.11
CA GLU A 247 8.64 13.25 14.67
C GLU A 247 8.08 11.83 14.52
N ALA A 248 8.88 10.89 14.01
CA ALA A 248 8.51 9.47 13.93
C ALA A 248 8.24 8.89 15.32
N LEU A 249 9.12 9.15 16.29
CA LEU A 249 8.95 8.70 17.66
C LEU A 249 7.70 9.30 18.30
N ALA A 250 7.44 10.59 18.10
CA ALA A 250 6.26 11.27 18.63
C ALA A 250 4.96 10.66 18.05
N ALA A 251 4.92 10.41 16.74
CA ALA A 251 3.78 9.78 16.08
C ALA A 251 3.54 8.34 16.58
N ALA A 252 4.59 7.51 16.67
CA ALA A 252 4.50 6.15 17.21
C ALA A 252 4.00 6.14 18.66
N THR A 253 4.44 7.09 19.48
CA THR A 253 4.06 7.22 20.89
C THR A 253 2.55 7.46 21.04
N LYS A 254 1.94 8.29 20.19
CA LYS A 254 0.46 8.49 20.18
C LYS A 254 -0.32 7.18 20.02
N VAL A 255 0.21 6.25 19.23
CA VAL A 255 -0.42 4.93 19.02
C VAL A 255 -0.14 4.01 20.20
N THR A 256 1.13 3.89 20.63
CA THR A 256 1.54 2.95 21.67
C THR A 256 0.97 3.30 23.06
N GLU A 257 0.74 4.57 23.36
CA GLU A 257 0.16 5.05 24.61
C GLU A 257 -1.38 5.17 24.58
N SER A 258 -2.02 4.91 23.43
CA SER A 258 -3.47 5.01 23.29
C SER A 258 -4.25 3.98 24.09
N GLY A 259 -3.63 2.88 24.48
CA GLY A 259 -4.29 1.73 25.11
C GLY A 259 -5.30 0.99 24.22
N LYS A 260 -5.31 1.26 22.91
CA LYS A 260 -6.27 0.68 21.95
C LYS A 260 -5.78 -0.60 21.28
N PHE A 261 -4.48 -0.85 21.33
CA PHE A 261 -3.83 -1.96 20.65
C PHE A 261 -3.00 -2.77 21.65
N SER A 262 -2.84 -4.06 21.36
CA SER A 262 -2.01 -4.94 22.19
C SER A 262 -1.53 -6.13 21.37
N LEU A 263 -0.32 -6.61 21.68
CA LEU A 263 0.19 -7.86 21.13
C LEU A 263 -0.57 -9.06 21.73
N ILE A 264 -1.01 -9.96 20.88
CA ILE A 264 -1.65 -11.21 21.28
C ILE A 264 -0.55 -12.21 21.63
N GLN A 265 -0.66 -12.86 22.80
CA GLN A 265 0.27 -13.89 23.24
C GLN A 265 0.21 -15.11 22.33
N ALA A 266 1.37 -15.73 22.07
CA ALA A 266 1.48 -17.01 21.37
C ALA A 266 0.55 -18.06 22.01
N SER A 267 -0.27 -18.69 21.17
CA SER A 267 -1.24 -19.74 21.54
C SER A 267 -1.64 -20.50 20.28
N SER A 268 -2.25 -21.67 20.42
CA SER A 268 -2.72 -22.48 19.29
C SER A 268 -3.69 -21.77 18.35
N ASN A 269 -4.40 -20.74 18.83
CA ASN A 269 -5.32 -19.95 18.01
C ASN A 269 -4.77 -18.58 17.61
N TRP A 270 -3.49 -18.31 17.82
CA TRP A 270 -2.87 -17.02 17.49
C TRP A 270 -3.01 -16.69 16.01
N PHE A 271 -2.65 -17.64 15.12
CA PHE A 271 -2.77 -17.48 13.67
C PHE A 271 -4.22 -17.15 13.27
N THR A 272 -5.17 -17.94 13.75
CA THR A 272 -6.60 -17.75 13.43
C THR A 272 -7.08 -16.36 13.84
N ARG A 273 -6.71 -15.89 15.03
CA ARG A 273 -7.13 -14.57 15.54
C ARG A 273 -6.49 -13.41 14.83
N VAL A 274 -5.20 -13.52 14.48
CA VAL A 274 -4.45 -12.41 13.86
C VAL A 274 -4.71 -12.36 12.36
N PHE A 275 -4.60 -13.50 11.66
CA PHE A 275 -4.62 -13.54 10.19
C PHE A 275 -5.94 -14.07 9.63
N ALA A 276 -6.36 -15.26 10.00
CA ALA A 276 -7.49 -15.89 9.33
C ALA A 276 -8.83 -15.15 9.53
N GLN A 277 -9.05 -14.56 10.71
CA GLN A 277 -10.24 -13.76 11.04
C GLN A 277 -10.02 -12.25 10.81
N GLY A 278 -8.79 -11.77 11.01
CA GLY A 278 -8.49 -10.34 10.99
C GLY A 278 -9.17 -9.55 12.12
N ASN A 279 -9.17 -8.23 12.02
CA ASN A 279 -9.83 -7.33 12.97
C ASN A 279 -9.41 -7.52 14.43
N SER A 280 -8.21 -8.02 14.66
CA SER A 280 -7.68 -8.35 16.00
C SER A 280 -7.24 -7.09 16.76
N SER A 281 -6.87 -7.25 18.05
CA SER A 281 -6.26 -6.16 18.83
C SER A 281 -4.91 -5.71 18.26
N GLU A 282 -4.28 -6.49 17.38
CA GLU A 282 -3.05 -6.13 16.69
C GLU A 282 -3.31 -5.34 15.40
N GLY A 283 -4.46 -5.48 14.73
CA GLY A 283 -4.78 -4.78 13.51
C GLY A 283 -4.90 -3.27 13.73
N ILE A 284 -4.30 -2.46 12.85
CA ILE A 284 -4.45 -0.99 12.80
C ILE A 284 -5.18 -0.60 11.53
N PHE A 285 -4.73 -1.08 10.38
CA PHE A 285 -5.39 -0.85 9.11
C PHE A 285 -5.28 -2.08 8.22
N GLU A 286 -6.42 -2.59 7.80
CA GLU A 286 -6.56 -3.83 7.03
C GLU A 286 -7.44 -3.56 5.79
N LEU A 287 -6.99 -3.97 4.61
CA LEU A 287 -7.85 -4.04 3.43
C LEU A 287 -8.67 -5.33 3.55
N GLN A 288 -9.95 -5.17 3.85
CA GLN A 288 -10.82 -6.25 4.29
C GLN A 288 -11.49 -6.94 3.11
N TYR A 289 -11.24 -8.24 2.98
CA TYR A 289 -11.93 -9.11 2.05
C TYR A 289 -13.12 -9.79 2.72
N THR A 290 -14.01 -10.34 1.92
CA THR A 290 -15.20 -11.09 2.34
C THR A 290 -15.44 -12.24 1.38
N THR A 291 -16.31 -13.16 1.72
CA THR A 291 -16.72 -14.26 0.81
C THR A 291 -17.38 -13.76 -0.49
N ALA A 292 -17.88 -12.53 -0.53
CA ALA A 292 -18.38 -11.89 -1.75
C ALA A 292 -17.26 -11.19 -2.56
N ASN A 293 -16.11 -10.95 -1.95
CA ASN A 293 -14.96 -10.34 -2.60
C ASN A 293 -13.68 -10.97 -2.02
N LEU A 294 -13.25 -12.08 -2.61
CA LEU A 294 -12.13 -12.91 -2.16
C LEU A 294 -10.78 -12.23 -2.41
N ASN A 295 -9.78 -12.56 -1.59
CA ASN A 295 -8.43 -12.07 -1.80
C ASN A 295 -7.76 -12.78 -3.00
N PRO A 296 -6.82 -12.14 -3.71
CA PRO A 296 -6.16 -12.71 -4.87
C PRO A 296 -5.07 -13.74 -4.50
N PHE A 297 -4.66 -13.78 -3.23
CA PHE A 297 -3.48 -14.52 -2.80
C PHE A 297 -3.66 -16.04 -2.81
N TYR A 298 -4.92 -16.53 -2.78
CA TYR A 298 -5.17 -17.96 -2.93
C TYR A 298 -4.69 -18.49 -4.28
N ASP A 299 -4.95 -17.73 -5.35
CA ASP A 299 -4.46 -18.07 -6.69
C ASP A 299 -2.95 -17.85 -6.81
N MET A 300 -2.49 -16.65 -6.47
CA MET A 300 -1.11 -16.20 -6.62
C MET A 300 -0.08 -17.01 -5.81
N LEU A 301 -0.46 -17.52 -4.62
CA LEU A 301 0.48 -18.14 -3.68
C LEU A 301 0.25 -19.64 -3.46
N PHE A 302 -0.90 -20.18 -3.89
CA PHE A 302 -1.22 -21.58 -3.66
C PHE A 302 -1.72 -22.32 -4.90
N GLN A 303 -2.81 -21.90 -5.54
CA GLN A 303 -3.40 -22.67 -6.65
C GLN A 303 -2.52 -22.63 -7.91
N ARG A 304 -2.00 -21.46 -8.24
CA ARG A 304 -1.05 -21.20 -9.32
C ARG A 304 0.13 -20.39 -8.76
N PRO A 305 1.00 -21.01 -7.95
CA PRO A 305 2.01 -20.27 -7.21
C PRO A 305 2.96 -19.53 -8.15
N GLU A 306 2.79 -18.21 -8.20
CA GLU A 306 3.70 -17.27 -8.85
C GLU A 306 4.94 -17.05 -7.96
N PHE A 307 4.76 -17.13 -6.63
CA PHE A 307 5.80 -17.00 -5.64
C PHE A 307 5.69 -18.07 -4.56
N THR A 308 6.85 -18.46 -4.03
CA THR A 308 7.02 -19.32 -2.86
C THR A 308 7.94 -18.63 -1.85
N ALA A 309 7.95 -19.08 -0.60
CA ALA A 309 9.00 -18.68 0.34
C ALA A 309 10.37 -19.09 -0.20
N ALA A 310 11.36 -18.24 -0.01
CA ALA A 310 12.73 -18.58 -0.38
C ALA A 310 13.24 -19.75 0.49
N PRO A 311 14.08 -20.65 -0.05
CA PRO A 311 14.46 -21.89 0.64
C PRO A 311 15.12 -21.70 2.01
N ASN A 312 15.80 -20.57 2.23
CA ASN A 312 16.46 -20.24 3.49
C ASN A 312 15.54 -19.63 4.55
N VAL A 313 14.28 -19.32 4.23
CA VAL A 313 13.40 -18.58 5.17
C VAL A 313 13.05 -19.44 6.38
N PHE A 314 12.72 -20.71 6.20
CA PHE A 314 12.34 -21.57 7.30
C PHE A 314 13.47 -21.73 8.32
N GLU A 315 14.66 -22.12 7.88
CA GLU A 315 15.81 -22.35 8.77
C GLU A 315 16.60 -21.08 9.09
N GLY A 316 16.87 -20.24 8.09
CA GLY A 316 17.73 -19.09 8.24
C GLY A 316 17.09 -17.89 8.91
N VAL A 317 15.78 -17.66 8.68
CA VAL A 317 15.06 -16.50 9.24
C VAL A 317 14.36 -16.88 10.55
N PHE A 318 13.58 -17.97 10.58
CA PHE A 318 12.88 -18.40 11.78
C PHE A 318 13.73 -19.26 12.71
N GLY A 319 14.70 -19.99 12.18
CA GLY A 319 15.55 -20.91 12.91
C GLY A 319 14.84 -22.22 13.26
N ILE A 320 15.63 -23.23 13.61
CA ILE A 320 15.15 -24.54 14.08
C ILE A 320 15.82 -24.86 15.41
N ASP A 321 15.05 -25.33 16.37
CA ASP A 321 15.58 -25.97 17.58
C ASP A 321 15.74 -27.46 17.32
N TYR A 322 16.97 -27.89 16.96
CA TYR A 322 17.28 -29.30 16.68
C TYR A 322 17.26 -30.19 17.90
N VAL A 323 17.26 -29.63 19.12
CA VAL A 323 17.20 -30.38 20.38
C VAL A 323 15.76 -30.64 20.80
N ASN A 324 14.90 -29.63 20.61
CA ASN A 324 13.49 -29.71 20.94
C ASN A 324 12.63 -29.19 19.77
N SER A 325 12.21 -30.08 18.90
CA SER A 325 11.40 -29.74 17.71
C SER A 325 10.02 -29.15 18.03
N ALA A 326 9.54 -29.28 19.27
CA ALA A 326 8.30 -28.63 19.73
C ALA A 326 8.51 -27.14 20.08
N ASN A 327 9.77 -26.71 20.25
CA ASN A 327 10.10 -25.31 20.48
C ASN A 327 10.24 -24.59 19.13
N GLN A 328 9.18 -23.94 18.70
CA GLN A 328 9.12 -23.25 17.41
C GLN A 328 8.64 -21.81 17.58
N ASP A 329 9.18 -20.94 16.74
CA ASP A 329 8.60 -19.60 16.55
C ASP A 329 7.20 -19.77 15.94
N ILE A 330 6.20 -19.23 16.60
CA ILE A 330 4.79 -19.40 16.20
C ILE A 330 4.47 -18.81 14.81
N ARG A 331 5.34 -17.94 14.30
CA ARG A 331 5.21 -17.31 12.98
C ARG A 331 5.75 -18.19 11.84
N SER A 332 6.46 -19.25 12.14
CA SER A 332 7.18 -20.12 11.20
C SER A 332 6.23 -21.05 10.44
N ASP A 333 6.38 -22.37 10.66
CA ASP A 333 5.60 -23.40 9.96
C ASP A 333 4.10 -23.25 10.20
N ARG A 334 3.30 -23.44 9.13
CA ARG A 334 1.85 -23.33 9.15
C ARG A 334 1.31 -21.96 9.63
N CYS A 335 2.17 -20.95 9.62
CA CYS A 335 1.77 -19.55 9.81
C CYS A 335 2.23 -18.71 8.61
N SER A 336 3.53 -18.49 8.47
CA SER A 336 4.05 -17.74 7.32
C SER A 336 4.20 -18.61 6.08
N LEU A 337 4.68 -19.84 6.26
CA LEU A 337 4.96 -20.79 5.18
C LEU A 337 4.65 -22.23 5.62
N VAL A 338 4.71 -23.19 4.69
CA VAL A 338 4.65 -24.62 4.96
C VAL A 338 6.06 -25.18 4.83
N ALA A 339 6.61 -25.72 5.92
CA ALA A 339 7.91 -26.35 5.92
C ALA A 339 7.98 -27.52 4.92
N GLY A 340 9.07 -27.59 4.17
CA GLY A 340 9.29 -28.65 3.16
C GLY A 340 8.71 -28.36 1.78
N THR A 341 7.62 -27.62 1.63
CA THR A 341 7.06 -27.19 0.33
C THR A 341 7.37 -25.75 0.00
N ASN A 342 7.72 -24.94 1.00
CA ASN A 342 7.91 -23.49 0.90
C ASN A 342 6.69 -22.71 0.38
N GLU A 343 5.49 -23.28 0.47
CA GLU A 343 4.26 -22.56 0.16
C GLU A 343 4.06 -21.42 1.14
N ILE A 344 3.71 -20.23 0.66
CA ILE A 344 3.33 -19.11 1.51
C ILE A 344 1.90 -19.38 2.04
N TYR A 345 1.78 -19.48 3.38
CA TYR A 345 0.56 -19.93 4.04
C TYR A 345 -0.31 -18.79 4.59
N LYS A 346 0.32 -17.69 4.95
CA LYS A 346 -0.25 -16.58 5.73
C LYS A 346 -1.63 -16.11 5.25
N PHE A 347 -1.84 -16.03 3.95
CA PHE A 347 -3.07 -15.48 3.35
C PHE A 347 -4.08 -16.54 2.93
N THR A 348 -3.75 -17.82 3.11
CA THR A 348 -4.59 -18.93 2.64
C THR A 348 -5.01 -19.88 3.76
N GLY A 349 -4.39 -19.79 4.95
CA GLY A 349 -4.70 -20.65 6.10
C GLY A 349 -6.02 -20.28 6.79
N LEU A 350 -6.76 -21.28 7.23
CA LEU A 350 -7.88 -21.14 8.15
C LEU A 350 -7.39 -21.19 9.62
N ASN A 351 -6.49 -22.10 9.87
CA ASN A 351 -5.77 -22.26 11.13
C ASN A 351 -4.41 -22.91 10.81
N THR A 352 -3.65 -23.36 11.78
CA THR A 352 -2.35 -24.01 11.58
C THR A 352 -2.43 -25.39 10.94
N ASP A 353 -3.59 -26.02 10.89
CA ASP A 353 -3.78 -27.38 10.39
C ASP A 353 -4.48 -27.40 9.03
N GLU A 354 -5.35 -26.43 8.78
CA GLU A 354 -6.26 -26.40 7.66
C GLU A 354 -6.14 -25.10 6.86
N ARG A 355 -6.29 -25.20 5.56
CA ARG A 355 -6.38 -24.08 4.61
C ARG A 355 -7.83 -23.71 4.36
N LYS A 356 -8.13 -22.43 4.13
CA LYS A 356 -9.45 -21.99 3.67
C LYS A 356 -9.77 -22.62 2.32
N ALA A 357 -11.04 -22.91 2.05
CA ALA A 357 -11.48 -23.22 0.70
C ALA A 357 -11.34 -21.99 -0.20
N LEU A 358 -11.23 -22.18 -1.51
CA LEU A 358 -11.14 -21.05 -2.46
C LEU A 358 -12.29 -20.07 -2.29
N SER A 359 -13.53 -20.56 -2.14
CA SER A 359 -14.73 -19.74 -1.93
C SER A 359 -14.81 -19.02 -0.60
N GLU A 360 -13.86 -19.25 0.30
CA GLU A 360 -13.81 -18.71 1.67
C GLU A 360 -12.49 -17.95 1.93
N CYS A 361 -11.67 -17.73 0.89
CA CYS A 361 -10.37 -17.10 1.05
C CYS A 361 -10.52 -15.57 1.15
N ASP A 362 -10.97 -15.13 2.32
CA ASP A 362 -11.28 -13.75 2.68
C ASP A 362 -10.27 -13.15 3.67
N THR A 363 -9.09 -13.74 3.81
CA THR A 363 -8.02 -13.20 4.66
C THR A 363 -7.66 -11.78 4.20
N HIS A 364 -7.61 -10.84 5.15
CA HIS A 364 -7.34 -9.43 4.89
C HIS A 364 -5.89 -9.21 4.45
N TRP A 365 -5.64 -8.11 3.73
CA TRP A 365 -4.30 -7.57 3.54
C TRP A 365 -4.00 -6.59 4.66
N PHE A 366 -2.91 -6.86 5.42
CA PHE A 366 -2.50 -6.04 6.57
C PHE A 366 -1.60 -4.89 6.10
N VAL A 367 -2.15 -3.67 6.08
CA VAL A 367 -1.35 -2.48 5.78
C VAL A 367 -0.47 -2.12 6.97
N TYR A 368 -1.05 -2.08 8.18
CA TYR A 368 -0.34 -1.82 9.42
C TYR A 368 -0.90 -2.65 10.58
N ARG A 369 0.02 -3.19 11.39
CA ARG A 369 -0.28 -3.89 12.65
C ARG A 369 0.44 -3.22 13.82
N TYR A 370 0.03 -3.51 15.05
CA TYR A 370 0.62 -2.91 16.25
C TYR A 370 2.11 -3.24 16.40
N SER A 371 2.52 -4.47 16.07
CA SER A 371 3.94 -4.85 16.00
C SER A 371 4.76 -3.99 15.04
N ASP A 372 4.13 -3.49 13.96
CA ASP A 372 4.78 -2.59 13.01
C ASP A 372 5.12 -1.24 13.67
N VAL A 373 4.14 -0.64 14.35
CA VAL A 373 4.37 0.61 15.11
C VAL A 373 5.46 0.43 16.16
N LEU A 374 5.47 -0.70 16.87
CA LEU A 374 6.47 -1.01 17.88
C LEU A 374 7.88 -1.09 17.29
N LEU A 375 8.06 -1.81 16.17
CA LEU A 375 9.37 -1.95 15.52
C LEU A 375 9.81 -0.66 14.80
N LEU A 376 8.88 0.12 14.24
CA LEU A 376 9.18 1.47 13.72
C LEU A 376 9.57 2.43 14.86
N LYS A 377 8.92 2.34 16.04
CA LYS A 377 9.30 3.10 17.25
C LYS A 377 10.70 2.71 17.72
N ALA A 378 11.00 1.41 17.76
CA ALA A 378 12.33 0.91 18.11
C ALA A 378 13.41 1.44 17.13
N GLU A 379 13.09 1.49 15.84
CA GLU A 379 13.98 2.04 14.81
C GLU A 379 14.24 3.54 15.03
N ALA A 380 13.19 4.33 15.31
CA ALA A 380 13.35 5.75 15.64
C ALA A 380 14.19 5.97 16.91
N LEU A 381 13.99 5.15 17.95
CA LEU A 381 14.78 5.20 19.18
C LEU A 381 16.25 4.87 18.91
N ALA A 382 16.53 3.84 18.12
CA ALA A 382 17.90 3.45 17.75
C ALA A 382 18.61 4.59 16.99
N GLU A 383 17.93 5.24 16.05
CA GLU A 383 18.49 6.37 15.30
C GLU A 383 18.73 7.61 16.18
N LEU A 384 17.96 7.77 17.25
CA LEU A 384 18.17 8.82 18.25
C LEU A 384 19.22 8.46 19.31
N GLY A 385 19.95 7.33 19.17
CA GLY A 385 20.94 6.88 20.15
C GLY A 385 20.32 6.30 21.44
N ARG A 386 19.02 5.96 21.41
CA ARG A 386 18.26 5.43 22.56
C ARG A 386 18.06 3.92 22.45
N GLY A 387 19.11 3.18 22.05
CA GLY A 387 19.04 1.73 21.84
C GLY A 387 18.66 0.95 23.11
N ALA A 388 18.98 1.46 24.29
CA ALA A 388 18.55 0.87 25.57
C ALA A 388 17.02 0.82 25.73
N GLU A 389 16.28 1.70 25.05
CA GLU A 389 14.81 1.68 25.01
C GLU A 389 14.27 0.88 23.80
N ALA A 390 15.05 0.78 22.73
CA ALA A 390 14.67 0.03 21.54
C ALA A 390 14.72 -1.48 21.74
N VAL A 391 15.78 -2.01 22.36
CA VAL A 391 16.00 -3.46 22.56
C VAL A 391 14.85 -4.13 23.32
N PRO A 392 14.35 -3.59 24.44
CA PRO A 392 13.21 -4.18 25.15
C PRO A 392 11.94 -4.34 24.29
N ILE A 393 11.70 -3.45 23.31
CA ILE A 393 10.56 -3.56 22.41
C ILE A 393 10.71 -4.78 21.51
N ILE A 394 11.92 -5.05 21.00
CA ILE A 394 12.22 -6.24 20.19
C ILE A 394 11.98 -7.51 21.02
N GLU A 395 12.51 -7.53 22.23
CA GLU A 395 12.40 -8.68 23.14
C GLU A 395 10.94 -8.94 23.57
N GLU A 396 10.13 -7.90 23.75
CA GLU A 396 8.70 -8.05 24.01
C GLU A 396 8.00 -8.77 22.85
N ILE A 397 8.23 -8.35 21.62
CA ILE A 397 7.65 -8.98 20.43
C ILE A 397 8.12 -10.44 20.34
N ARG A 398 9.39 -10.72 20.51
CA ARG A 398 9.95 -12.06 20.50
C ARG A 398 9.31 -12.99 21.54
N ALA A 399 9.15 -12.48 22.76
CA ALA A 399 8.48 -13.21 23.84
C ALA A 399 7.01 -13.52 23.51
N LYS A 400 6.30 -12.56 22.90
CA LYS A 400 4.90 -12.75 22.46
C LYS A 400 4.76 -13.73 21.28
N ARG A 401 5.83 -14.02 20.57
CA ARG A 401 5.84 -14.92 19.40
C ARG A 401 6.48 -16.28 19.69
N ASN A 402 6.90 -16.52 20.93
CA ASN A 402 7.66 -17.72 21.28
C ASN A 402 8.89 -17.90 20.35
N ALA A 403 9.56 -16.78 20.01
CA ALA A 403 10.74 -16.81 19.14
C ALA A 403 11.86 -17.61 19.80
N ILE A 404 12.49 -18.52 19.05
CA ILE A 404 13.51 -19.42 19.58
C ILE A 404 14.83 -18.70 19.90
N ASN A 405 15.58 -19.20 20.88
CA ASN A 405 16.84 -18.61 21.31
C ASN A 405 17.91 -18.59 20.21
N ALA A 406 17.89 -19.54 19.27
CA ALA A 406 18.81 -19.58 18.13
C ALA A 406 18.76 -18.31 17.26
N THR A 407 17.65 -17.56 17.26
CA THR A 407 17.49 -16.31 16.54
C THR A 407 17.67 -15.07 17.41
N SER A 408 17.99 -15.22 18.69
CA SER A 408 18.30 -14.11 19.60
C SER A 408 19.68 -13.54 19.27
N GLN A 409 19.82 -12.23 19.37
CA GLN A 409 21.09 -11.53 19.16
C GLN A 409 21.50 -10.81 20.46
N SER A 410 22.75 -11.05 20.86
CA SER A 410 23.36 -10.24 21.93
C SER A 410 23.86 -8.94 21.32
N VAL A 411 23.10 -7.86 21.49
CA VAL A 411 23.44 -6.55 20.94
C VAL A 411 23.88 -5.59 22.05
N ASP A 412 24.89 -4.78 21.75
CA ASP A 412 25.21 -3.63 22.57
C ASP A 412 24.21 -2.50 22.27
N PRO A 413 23.38 -2.07 23.25
CA PRO A 413 22.41 -1.00 23.03
C PRO A 413 23.06 0.35 22.64
N ALA A 414 24.34 0.55 22.94
CA ALA A 414 25.09 1.73 22.50
C ALA A 414 25.53 1.63 21.02
N ASN A 415 25.53 0.43 20.44
CA ASN A 415 25.89 0.23 19.05
C ASN A 415 24.65 0.28 18.14
N LYS A 416 24.41 1.44 17.57
CA LYS A 416 23.26 1.69 16.69
C LYS A 416 23.14 0.65 15.57
N ALA A 417 24.23 0.31 14.91
CA ALA A 417 24.21 -0.66 13.79
C ALA A 417 23.72 -2.04 14.23
N GLN A 418 24.21 -2.55 15.36
CA GLN A 418 23.75 -3.83 15.91
C GLN A 418 22.25 -3.80 16.27
N VAL A 419 21.78 -2.70 16.88
CA VAL A 419 20.35 -2.55 17.22
C VAL A 419 19.49 -2.51 15.96
N ILE A 420 19.90 -1.78 14.92
CA ILE A 420 19.19 -1.71 13.64
C ILE A 420 19.18 -3.09 12.95
N ASP A 421 20.30 -3.81 12.92
CA ASP A 421 20.36 -5.15 12.31
C ASP A 421 19.43 -6.14 13.05
N TYR A 422 19.33 -6.03 14.38
CA TYR A 422 18.40 -6.83 15.17
C TYR A 422 16.94 -6.48 14.87
N ILE A 423 16.61 -5.19 14.74
CA ILE A 423 15.28 -4.73 14.32
C ILE A 423 14.94 -5.28 12.93
N LEU A 424 15.84 -5.18 11.96
CA LEU A 424 15.62 -5.68 10.60
C LEU A 424 15.42 -7.19 10.55
N ALA A 425 16.17 -7.96 11.37
CA ALA A 425 15.98 -9.39 11.51
C ALA A 425 14.63 -9.74 12.13
N GLU A 426 14.18 -8.98 13.15
CA GLU A 426 12.87 -9.21 13.76
C GLU A 426 11.72 -8.79 12.83
N ARG A 427 11.89 -7.69 12.07
CA ARG A 427 10.93 -7.27 11.03
C ARG A 427 10.78 -8.32 9.94
N ALA A 428 11.88 -8.98 9.51
CA ALA A 428 11.82 -10.07 8.53
C ALA A 428 10.96 -11.24 9.03
N ARG A 429 11.06 -11.61 10.32
CA ARG A 429 10.22 -12.65 10.94
C ARG A 429 8.78 -12.21 11.11
N GLU A 430 8.57 -11.02 11.66
CA GLU A 430 7.22 -10.54 12.02
C GLU A 430 6.36 -10.26 10.78
N PHE A 431 6.96 -9.66 9.75
CA PHE A 431 6.25 -9.23 8.54
C PHE A 431 6.57 -10.06 7.30
N ALA A 432 7.02 -11.31 7.48
CA ALA A 432 7.25 -12.21 6.36
C ALA A 432 6.03 -12.20 5.41
N PHE A 433 6.27 -11.88 4.15
CA PHE A 433 5.29 -11.84 3.05
C PHE A 433 4.20 -10.74 3.15
N GLU A 434 4.39 -9.71 3.99
CA GLU A 434 3.45 -8.59 4.13
C GLU A 434 3.82 -7.34 3.29
N GLY A 435 4.64 -7.50 2.26
CA GLY A 435 4.99 -6.39 1.35
C GLY A 435 5.90 -5.32 1.98
N LYS A 436 6.78 -5.68 2.93
CA LYS A 436 7.58 -4.71 3.69
C LYS A 436 9.08 -4.87 3.52
N ARG A 437 9.58 -6.06 3.24
CA ARG A 437 11.00 -6.42 3.34
C ARG A 437 11.93 -5.51 2.53
N TRP A 438 11.62 -5.28 1.25
CA TRP A 438 12.41 -4.39 0.39
C TRP A 438 12.51 -2.98 0.95
N PHE A 439 11.37 -2.42 1.36
CA PHE A 439 11.32 -1.05 1.86
C PHE A 439 11.99 -0.88 3.21
N ASP A 440 11.93 -1.88 4.09
CA ASP A 440 12.61 -1.87 5.38
C ASP A 440 14.13 -1.82 5.21
N VAL A 441 14.66 -2.67 4.36
CA VAL A 441 16.10 -2.72 4.09
C VAL A 441 16.55 -1.48 3.32
N LEU A 442 15.80 -1.06 2.28
CA LEU A 442 16.14 0.15 1.51
C LEU A 442 16.11 1.41 2.37
N ARG A 443 15.11 1.56 3.28
CA ARG A 443 15.03 2.69 4.21
C ARG A 443 16.30 2.80 5.06
N ASN A 444 16.77 1.68 5.58
CA ASN A 444 17.97 1.65 6.42
C ASN A 444 19.27 1.79 5.59
N ALA A 445 19.32 1.24 4.38
CA ALA A 445 20.48 1.35 3.52
C ALA A 445 20.76 2.77 3.03
N LYS A 446 19.67 3.53 2.69
CA LYS A 446 19.80 4.86 2.09
C LYS A 446 20.16 5.98 3.08
N ARG A 447 20.03 5.75 4.37
CA ARG A 447 20.37 6.72 5.43
C ARG A 447 21.81 7.21 5.33
N ASN A 448 22.04 8.44 5.78
CA ASN A 448 23.37 9.04 5.77
C ASN A 448 24.08 8.87 4.42
N ASN A 449 23.36 9.10 3.33
CA ASN A 449 23.90 8.96 1.96
C ASN A 449 24.43 7.54 1.65
N TYR A 450 23.61 6.51 1.95
CA TYR A 450 23.92 5.10 1.71
C TYR A 450 25.09 4.54 2.54
N GLU A 451 25.24 5.01 3.78
CA GLU A 451 26.23 4.50 4.73
C GLU A 451 26.17 2.97 4.89
N ARG A 452 24.94 2.42 4.87
CA ARG A 452 24.69 0.98 5.01
C ARG A 452 24.17 0.32 3.70
N LEU A 453 24.74 0.72 2.55
CA LEU A 453 24.41 0.06 1.26
C LEU A 453 24.67 -1.45 1.30
N ASP A 454 25.63 -1.90 2.13
CA ASP A 454 25.98 -3.29 2.34
C ASP A 454 24.79 -4.19 2.66
N ILE A 455 23.86 -3.72 3.52
CA ILE A 455 22.69 -4.55 3.91
C ILE A 455 21.73 -4.80 2.72
N LEU A 456 21.57 -3.82 1.84
CA LEU A 456 20.76 -3.96 0.63
C LEU A 456 21.42 -4.92 -0.37
N LEU A 457 22.71 -4.77 -0.58
CA LEU A 457 23.49 -5.63 -1.48
C LEU A 457 23.49 -7.09 -1.00
N ASN A 458 23.71 -7.31 0.30
CA ASN A 458 23.67 -8.64 0.91
C ASN A 458 22.30 -9.29 0.78
N MET A 459 21.21 -8.54 1.08
CA MET A 459 19.85 -9.03 0.92
C MET A 459 19.59 -9.49 -0.51
N ALA A 460 19.93 -8.66 -1.49
CA ALA A 460 19.59 -8.91 -2.90
C ALA A 460 20.32 -10.14 -3.50
N VAL A 461 21.44 -10.55 -2.96
CA VAL A 461 22.16 -11.74 -3.45
C VAL A 461 21.90 -13.00 -2.63
N THR A 462 21.21 -12.90 -1.50
CA THR A 462 20.97 -14.05 -0.61
C THR A 462 20.31 -15.22 -1.32
N ASN A 463 19.32 -14.94 -2.19
CA ASN A 463 18.58 -15.96 -2.95
C ASN A 463 18.84 -15.87 -4.46
N ALA A 464 19.73 -14.98 -4.90
CA ALA A 464 20.01 -14.81 -6.32
C ALA A 464 20.83 -15.99 -6.87
N PRO A 465 20.53 -16.46 -8.09
CA PRO A 465 21.36 -17.45 -8.77
C PRO A 465 22.81 -17.01 -8.86
N ALA A 466 23.77 -17.95 -8.62
CA ALA A 466 25.17 -17.61 -8.51
C ALA A 466 25.76 -16.91 -9.74
N ASP A 467 25.26 -17.25 -10.93
CA ASP A 467 25.62 -16.63 -12.22
C ASP A 467 25.09 -15.20 -12.38
N GLN A 468 24.10 -14.79 -11.61
CA GLN A 468 23.47 -13.47 -11.68
C GLN A 468 23.92 -12.52 -10.58
N GLN A 469 24.50 -13.02 -9.49
CA GLN A 469 24.85 -12.20 -8.31
C GLN A 469 25.71 -10.99 -8.67
N GLN A 470 26.76 -11.17 -9.48
CA GLN A 470 27.63 -10.06 -9.88
C GLN A 470 26.90 -8.98 -10.68
N SER A 471 25.98 -9.39 -11.57
CA SER A 471 25.15 -8.45 -12.34
C SER A 471 24.20 -7.66 -11.43
N ILE A 472 23.55 -8.35 -10.49
CA ILE A 472 22.64 -7.71 -9.51
C ILE A 472 23.42 -6.70 -8.65
N LEU A 473 24.57 -7.10 -8.11
CA LEU A 473 25.41 -6.22 -7.30
C LEU A 473 25.87 -4.98 -8.09
N ALA A 474 26.30 -5.18 -9.35
CA ALA A 474 26.71 -4.06 -10.20
C ALA A 474 25.60 -3.04 -10.42
N LYS A 475 24.36 -3.51 -10.67
CA LYS A 475 23.19 -2.66 -10.84
C LYS A 475 22.83 -1.93 -9.56
N LEU A 476 22.77 -2.64 -8.42
CA LEU A 476 22.33 -2.07 -7.13
C LEU A 476 23.36 -1.12 -6.47
N ARG A 477 24.55 -0.98 -7.03
CA ARG A 477 25.47 0.11 -6.66
C ARG A 477 25.04 1.49 -7.16
N ASP A 478 24.16 1.54 -8.17
CA ASP A 478 23.55 2.81 -8.59
C ASP A 478 22.25 3.05 -7.78
N PRO A 479 22.17 4.09 -6.94
CA PRO A 479 20.98 4.39 -6.15
C PRO A 479 19.70 4.57 -6.96
N ASN A 480 19.79 4.91 -8.25
CA ASN A 480 18.61 5.03 -9.09
C ASN A 480 17.98 3.67 -9.43
N SER A 481 18.77 2.59 -9.44
CA SER A 481 18.28 1.23 -9.65
C SER A 481 17.41 0.70 -8.51
N HIS A 482 17.45 1.33 -7.34
CA HIS A 482 16.62 0.94 -6.20
C HIS A 482 15.14 1.25 -6.42
N TYR A 483 14.82 2.07 -7.40
CA TYR A 483 13.47 2.48 -7.78
C TYR A 483 13.11 1.88 -9.15
N LEU A 484 11.83 1.59 -9.35
CA LEU A 484 11.33 1.06 -10.61
C LEU A 484 11.35 2.12 -11.71
N PRO A 485 11.44 1.72 -13.00
CA PRO A 485 11.29 2.64 -14.13
C PRO A 485 9.85 3.14 -14.25
N ILE A 486 9.69 4.27 -14.90
CA ILE A 486 8.38 4.70 -15.40
C ILE A 486 8.02 3.83 -16.60
N ASN A 487 6.79 3.31 -16.62
CA ASN A 487 6.33 2.44 -17.69
C ASN A 487 6.39 3.16 -19.06
N VAL A 488 6.77 2.44 -20.10
CA VAL A 488 6.88 2.98 -21.46
C VAL A 488 5.56 3.55 -21.97
N TYR A 489 4.42 2.98 -21.57
CA TYR A 489 3.11 3.49 -21.92
C TYR A 489 2.86 4.89 -21.32
N ASP A 490 3.23 5.09 -20.06
CA ASP A 490 3.08 6.38 -19.37
C ASP A 490 4.00 7.44 -20.00
N LEU A 491 5.23 7.07 -20.37
CA LEU A 491 6.16 7.96 -21.12
C LEU A 491 5.65 8.30 -22.54
N TYR A 492 4.94 7.37 -23.15
CA TYR A 492 4.33 7.59 -24.46
C TYR A 492 3.14 8.55 -24.38
N THR A 493 2.28 8.38 -23.39
CA THR A 493 1.04 9.15 -23.24
C THR A 493 1.25 10.51 -22.56
N ASN A 494 2.26 10.65 -21.68
CA ASN A 494 2.63 11.91 -21.04
C ASN A 494 4.08 12.30 -21.38
N LYS A 495 4.24 13.24 -22.30
CA LYS A 495 5.55 13.70 -22.81
C LYS A 495 6.31 14.60 -21.83
N ALA A 496 5.68 15.04 -20.74
CA ALA A 496 6.34 15.79 -19.68
C ALA A 496 7.11 14.91 -18.70
N LEU A 497 6.92 13.57 -18.76
CA LEU A 497 7.64 12.63 -17.90
C LEU A 497 9.09 12.47 -18.34
N VAL A 498 9.96 12.30 -17.36
CA VAL A 498 11.38 12.01 -17.56
C VAL A 498 11.71 10.69 -16.88
N GLN A 499 12.22 9.73 -17.65
CA GLN A 499 12.60 8.41 -17.15
C GLN A 499 13.65 8.49 -16.06
N ASN A 500 13.57 7.59 -15.09
CA ASN A 500 14.60 7.36 -14.09
C ASN A 500 15.97 7.14 -14.79
N PRO A 501 17.04 7.87 -14.38
CA PRO A 501 18.34 7.85 -15.05
C PRO A 501 18.95 6.48 -15.29
N PHE A 502 18.69 5.51 -14.41
CA PHE A 502 19.20 4.14 -14.55
C PHE A 502 18.59 3.38 -15.75
N TYR A 503 17.38 3.76 -16.19
CA TYR A 503 16.64 3.08 -17.25
C TYR A 503 16.54 3.90 -18.56
N LYS A 504 17.38 4.92 -18.72
CA LYS A 504 17.46 5.76 -19.94
C LYS A 504 18.15 5.05 -21.08
#